data_b0e0be02406456d90d4deac0b314022f
#
_entry.id   b0e0be02406456d90d4deac0b314022f
#
_cell.length_a   1.000
_cell.length_b   1.000
_cell.length_c   1.000
_cell.angle_alpha   90.00
_cell.angle_beta   90.00
_cell.angle_gamma   90.00
#
_symmetry.space_group_name_H-M   'P 1'
#
loop_
_entity.id
_entity.type
_entity.pdbx_description
1 polymer ?
#
loop_
_entity_poly.entity_id
_entity_poly.type
_entity_poly.pdbx_seq_one_letter_code
_entity_poly.pdbx_strand_id
1 'polypeptide(L)'
;MDDDALAGTRVLVIGGNREAAESLRSQLTAAGSPSVDLVPSLELVAAQAAAARPQIVLSLGDTDPGAVRARLDPLGLDAGPPVVAVSELASDGEPLGPAGMGRLRMVLEHRAMRVRLGELEAIIASQALSAFRDAEAIRVDTLERLARAAQYRDDNSPEHTQRVAALAARMARHLGQDDRSVWLIRQAAPLHDLGKIAIPDSILLKPGRLEPEEYEVVKTHAVLGARVLADSGSELLGVAEQIARSHHERWDGDGYPDGLAGEAIPLVARLVGVADVFDVLVHERPYKEAWTLEAAAREIRSAAGAQFDPQVVAAFDALGAGSWTAGLESN
;
A
#
# COMPACT_ATOMS: atom_id res chain seq x y z
N MET A 1 15.65 -29.11 42.83
CA MET A 1 15.25 -27.74 43.04
C MET A 1 16.17 -26.93 42.15
N ASP A 2 15.63 -26.30 41.12
CA ASP A 2 16.44 -25.59 40.12
C ASP A 2 17.11 -24.40 40.77
N ASP A 3 18.42 -24.57 41.05
CA ASP A 3 19.29 -23.52 41.64
C ASP A 3 19.59 -22.33 40.66
N ASP A 4 19.00 -22.35 39.47
CA ASP A 4 19.29 -21.42 38.37
C ASP A 4 18.09 -20.57 37.95
N ALA A 5 17.25 -20.17 38.91
CA ALA A 5 15.99 -19.45 38.65
C ALA A 5 16.19 -18.09 37.95
N LEU A 6 17.39 -17.52 38.00
CA LEU A 6 17.75 -16.22 37.40
C LEU A 6 18.91 -16.31 36.41
N ALA A 7 19.18 -17.52 35.86
CA ALA A 7 20.26 -17.70 34.90
C ALA A 7 20.16 -16.73 33.72
N GLY A 8 21.21 -15.96 33.47
CA GLY A 8 21.27 -14.98 32.42
C GLY A 8 20.56 -13.65 32.70
N THR A 9 19.87 -13.49 33.83
CA THR A 9 19.13 -12.26 34.19
C THR A 9 20.04 -11.21 34.83
N ARG A 10 20.14 -10.01 34.22
CA ARG A 10 20.80 -8.86 34.81
C ARG A 10 19.81 -8.06 35.66
N VAL A 11 20.16 -7.82 36.90
CA VAL A 11 19.33 -7.15 37.90
C VAL A 11 19.96 -5.83 38.35
N LEU A 12 19.15 -4.77 38.37
CA LEU A 12 19.52 -3.50 38.97
C LEU A 12 18.73 -3.34 40.26
N VAL A 13 19.42 -3.07 41.38
CA VAL A 13 18.81 -2.86 42.68
C VAL A 13 19.01 -1.42 43.12
N ILE A 14 17.92 -0.74 43.51
CA ILE A 14 17.91 0.69 43.82
C ILE A 14 17.37 0.93 45.22
N GLY A 15 18.02 1.79 45.96
CA GLY A 15 17.56 2.24 47.28
C GLY A 15 17.85 1.28 48.40
N GLY A 16 17.19 1.49 49.56
CA GLY A 16 17.43 0.75 50.79
C GLY A 16 18.73 1.17 51.51
N ASN A 17 18.93 0.60 52.69
CA ASN A 17 20.25 0.74 53.36
C ASN A 17 21.26 -0.24 52.70
N ARG A 18 22.54 0.03 52.91
CA ARG A 18 23.63 -0.74 52.30
C ARG A 18 23.59 -2.23 52.66
N GLU A 19 23.21 -2.55 53.88
CA GLU A 19 23.15 -3.92 54.38
C GLU A 19 22.04 -4.72 53.69
N ALA A 20 20.85 -4.13 53.55
CA ALA A 20 19.72 -4.75 52.84
C ALA A 20 20.03 -4.95 51.35
N ALA A 21 20.64 -3.97 50.69
CA ALA A 21 21.04 -4.07 49.30
C ALA A 21 22.09 -5.15 49.05
N GLU A 22 23.09 -5.27 49.88
CA GLU A 22 24.13 -6.31 49.82
C GLU A 22 23.57 -7.70 50.13
N SER A 23 22.63 -7.82 51.07
CA SER A 23 21.94 -9.08 51.38
C SER A 23 21.13 -9.55 50.16
N LEU A 24 20.34 -8.63 49.54
CA LEU A 24 19.57 -8.92 48.34
C LEU A 24 20.46 -9.33 47.16
N ARG A 25 21.59 -8.62 46.98
CA ARG A 25 22.58 -8.97 45.96
C ARG A 25 23.07 -10.40 46.11
N SER A 26 23.42 -10.78 47.33
CA SER A 26 23.91 -12.11 47.66
C SER A 26 22.85 -13.18 47.35
N GLN A 27 21.60 -12.95 47.70
CA GLN A 27 20.48 -13.83 47.39
C GLN A 27 20.25 -14.01 45.87
N LEU A 28 20.24 -12.90 45.13
CA LEU A 28 20.05 -12.92 43.67
C LEU A 28 21.22 -13.61 42.95
N THR A 29 22.44 -13.39 43.41
CA THR A 29 23.62 -14.07 42.85
C THR A 29 23.58 -15.57 43.13
N ALA A 30 23.19 -15.97 44.33
CA ALA A 30 22.99 -17.39 44.68
C ALA A 30 21.89 -18.04 43.89
N ALA A 31 20.90 -17.29 43.42
CA ALA A 31 19.82 -17.74 42.54
C ALA A 31 20.19 -17.70 41.03
N GLY A 32 21.46 -17.56 40.69
CA GLY A 32 21.99 -17.66 39.32
C GLY A 32 22.04 -16.35 38.53
N SER A 33 21.73 -15.17 39.11
CA SER A 33 21.88 -13.91 38.39
C SER A 33 23.35 -13.60 38.08
N PRO A 34 23.76 -13.44 36.82
CA PRO A 34 25.17 -13.20 36.46
C PRO A 34 25.64 -11.77 36.76
N SER A 35 24.73 -10.83 36.93
CA SER A 35 25.05 -9.43 37.25
C SER A 35 23.95 -8.82 38.11
N VAL A 36 24.34 -8.35 39.28
CA VAL A 36 23.48 -7.59 40.19
C VAL A 36 24.18 -6.29 40.54
N ASP A 37 23.70 -5.20 39.94
CA ASP A 37 24.27 -3.88 40.14
C ASP A 37 23.47 -3.11 41.20
N LEU A 38 24.14 -2.49 42.15
CA LEU A 38 23.54 -1.68 43.20
C LEU A 38 23.63 -0.20 42.85
N VAL A 39 22.51 0.50 42.92
CA VAL A 39 22.41 1.94 42.66
C VAL A 39 22.03 2.66 43.96
N PRO A 40 22.90 3.49 44.49
CA PRO A 40 22.70 4.11 45.81
C PRO A 40 21.66 5.24 45.82
N SER A 41 21.35 5.81 44.65
CA SER A 41 20.36 6.88 44.55
C SER A 41 19.58 6.87 43.26
N LEU A 42 18.38 7.47 43.27
CA LEU A 42 17.49 7.60 42.12
C LEU A 42 18.12 8.44 40.99
N GLU A 43 19.03 9.34 41.29
CA GLU A 43 19.70 10.21 40.29
C GLU A 43 20.64 9.43 39.38
N LEU A 44 21.24 8.36 39.87
CA LEU A 44 22.19 7.55 39.14
C LEU A 44 21.53 6.40 38.33
N VAL A 45 20.24 6.19 38.54
CA VAL A 45 19.53 5.03 37.96
C VAL A 45 19.56 5.01 36.43
N ALA A 46 19.37 6.15 35.80
CA ALA A 46 19.33 6.22 34.32
C ALA A 46 20.70 5.90 33.70
N ALA A 47 21.78 6.48 34.27
CA ALA A 47 23.14 6.23 33.80
C ALA A 47 23.54 4.74 33.97
N GLN A 48 23.23 4.18 35.13
CA GLN A 48 23.57 2.79 35.44
C GLN A 48 22.74 1.81 34.60
N ALA A 49 21.44 2.08 34.41
CA ALA A 49 20.58 1.27 33.56
C ALA A 49 21.00 1.31 32.08
N ALA A 50 21.43 2.46 31.57
CA ALA A 50 21.97 2.59 30.21
C ALA A 50 23.24 1.74 30.02
N ALA A 51 24.12 1.70 31.04
CA ALA A 51 25.36 0.91 31.00
C ALA A 51 25.11 -0.58 31.18
N ALA A 52 24.33 -0.96 32.21
CA ALA A 52 24.10 -2.35 32.60
C ALA A 52 23.05 -3.07 31.74
N ARG A 53 22.13 -2.34 31.10
CA ARG A 53 20.97 -2.85 30.35
C ARG A 53 20.25 -3.97 31.13
N PRO A 54 19.71 -3.68 32.33
CA PRO A 54 19.10 -4.70 33.18
C PRO A 54 17.81 -5.27 32.57
N GLN A 55 17.49 -6.50 32.86
CA GLN A 55 16.21 -7.12 32.51
C GLN A 55 15.14 -6.87 33.58
N ILE A 56 15.56 -6.54 34.80
CA ILE A 56 14.67 -6.14 35.89
C ILE A 56 15.31 -5.09 36.75
N VAL A 57 14.52 -4.21 37.32
CA VAL A 57 14.92 -3.23 38.32
C VAL A 57 14.11 -3.49 39.58
N LEU A 58 14.78 -3.71 40.68
CA LEU A 58 14.19 -3.93 42.00
C LEU A 58 14.38 -2.64 42.87
N SER A 59 13.29 -2.08 43.37
CA SER A 59 13.32 -0.97 44.31
C SER A 59 13.21 -1.47 45.75
N LEU A 60 14.09 -0.95 46.60
CA LEU A 60 14.18 -1.30 48.01
C LEU A 60 13.69 -0.18 48.92
N GLY A 61 13.08 -0.53 50.05
CA GLY A 61 12.62 0.40 51.05
C GLY A 61 11.57 1.35 50.51
N ASP A 62 11.71 2.64 50.85
CA ASP A 62 10.75 3.71 50.47
C ASP A 62 10.96 4.24 49.03
N THR A 63 11.78 3.59 48.24
CA THR A 63 12.02 4.02 46.85
C THR A 63 10.80 3.71 45.99
N ASP A 64 10.08 4.77 45.54
CA ASP A 64 8.89 4.65 44.73
C ASP A 64 9.20 4.04 43.33
N PRO A 65 8.63 2.88 42.98
CA PRO A 65 8.82 2.27 41.66
C PRO A 65 8.38 3.18 40.51
N GLY A 66 7.38 4.03 40.70
CA GLY A 66 6.93 5.02 39.70
C GLY A 66 7.98 6.08 39.41
N ALA A 67 8.64 6.59 40.43
CA ALA A 67 9.76 7.53 40.29
C ALA A 67 10.97 6.89 39.61
N VAL A 68 11.25 5.62 39.84
CA VAL A 68 12.29 4.87 39.15
C VAL A 68 11.93 4.73 37.66
N ARG A 69 10.69 4.34 37.35
CA ARG A 69 10.22 4.20 36.00
C ARG A 69 10.33 5.51 35.21
N ALA A 70 9.89 6.63 35.80
CA ALA A 70 9.96 7.94 35.16
C ALA A 70 11.40 8.37 34.78
N ARG A 71 12.41 7.82 35.45
CA ARG A 71 13.83 8.07 35.13
C ARG A 71 14.35 7.14 34.03
N LEU A 72 13.71 5.98 33.81
CA LEU A 72 14.10 5.02 32.80
C LEU A 72 13.41 5.26 31.44
N ASP A 73 12.21 5.84 31.46
CA ASP A 73 11.41 6.10 30.24
C ASP A 73 12.16 6.92 29.16
N PRO A 74 12.92 7.99 29.50
CA PRO A 74 13.65 8.76 28.50
C PRO A 74 14.77 8.00 27.80
N LEU A 75 15.18 6.83 28.31
CA LEU A 75 16.25 6.02 27.69
C LEU A 75 15.79 5.29 26.42
N GLY A 76 14.51 5.37 26.02
CA GLY A 76 13.99 4.73 24.82
C GLY A 76 14.17 3.21 24.80
N LEU A 77 14.27 2.59 25.97
CA LEU A 77 14.31 1.13 26.09
C LEU A 77 12.92 0.63 25.78
N ASP A 78 12.73 0.06 24.60
CA ASP A 78 11.48 -0.55 24.19
C ASP A 78 10.94 -1.46 25.29
N ALA A 79 9.78 -1.11 25.85
CA ALA A 79 9.21 -1.72 27.04
C ALA A 79 10.24 -1.88 28.18
N GLY A 80 10.75 -0.75 28.73
CA GLY A 80 11.79 -0.69 29.76
C GLY A 80 11.74 -1.80 30.80
N PRO A 81 12.84 -2.09 31.52
CA PRO A 81 12.87 -3.19 32.47
C PRO A 81 11.73 -3.03 33.49
N PRO A 82 11.01 -4.11 33.87
CA PRO A 82 10.00 -4.03 34.92
C PRO A 82 10.66 -3.49 36.19
N VAL A 83 10.00 -2.49 36.77
CA VAL A 83 10.40 -1.96 38.10
C VAL A 83 9.45 -2.62 39.10
N VAL A 84 9.99 -3.36 40.03
CA VAL A 84 9.26 -4.12 41.04
C VAL A 84 9.73 -3.70 42.43
N ALA A 85 8.80 -3.33 43.31
CA ALA A 85 9.13 -3.10 44.69
C ALA A 85 9.46 -4.45 45.37
N VAL A 86 10.55 -4.52 46.11
CA VAL A 86 10.92 -5.74 46.82
C VAL A 86 9.85 -6.09 47.89
N SER A 87 9.17 -5.10 48.45
CA SER A 87 8.02 -5.28 49.34
C SER A 87 6.87 -6.06 48.72
N GLU A 88 6.66 -5.94 47.37
CA GLU A 88 5.67 -6.70 46.65
C GLU A 88 6.05 -8.19 46.48
N LEU A 89 7.34 -8.48 46.56
CA LEU A 89 7.90 -9.82 46.44
C LEU A 89 8.08 -10.50 47.83
N ALA A 90 8.14 -9.69 48.89
CA ALA A 90 8.37 -10.16 50.26
C ALA A 90 7.17 -10.94 50.80
N SER A 91 7.42 -12.01 51.53
CA SER A 91 6.46 -12.68 52.41
C SER A 91 7.17 -13.02 53.71
N ASP A 92 6.47 -12.85 54.84
CA ASP A 92 6.91 -13.26 56.18
C ASP A 92 8.24 -12.66 56.67
N GLY A 93 8.55 -11.41 56.25
CA GLY A 93 9.71 -10.66 56.75
C GLY A 93 11.06 -10.94 56.05
N GLU A 94 11.08 -11.89 55.10
CA GLU A 94 12.26 -12.12 54.25
C GLU A 94 12.12 -11.46 52.90
N PRO A 95 13.07 -10.62 52.46
CA PRO A 95 12.95 -9.84 51.19
C PRO A 95 12.76 -10.69 49.95
N LEU A 96 13.36 -11.87 49.85
CA LEU A 96 13.21 -12.80 48.73
C LEU A 96 13.24 -14.26 49.20
N GLY A 97 12.29 -14.64 50.07
CA GLY A 97 12.05 -16.08 50.35
C GLY A 97 11.60 -16.85 49.10
N PRO A 98 11.41 -18.18 49.20
CA PRO A 98 11.06 -19.04 48.06
C PRO A 98 9.82 -18.54 47.27
N ALA A 99 8.81 -17.99 47.95
CA ALA A 99 7.62 -17.42 47.34
C ALA A 99 7.92 -16.12 46.59
N GLY A 100 8.80 -15.24 47.10
CA GLY A 100 9.26 -14.01 46.44
C GLY A 100 10.03 -14.32 45.17
N MET A 101 10.92 -15.28 45.21
CA MET A 101 11.66 -15.77 44.03
C MET A 101 10.72 -16.34 42.97
N GLY A 102 9.68 -17.08 43.37
CA GLY A 102 8.63 -17.57 42.43
C GLY A 102 7.90 -16.44 41.73
N ARG A 103 7.51 -15.37 42.47
CA ARG A 103 6.88 -14.18 41.89
C ARG A 103 7.81 -13.44 40.94
N LEU A 104 9.08 -13.26 41.31
CA LEU A 104 10.09 -12.63 40.46
C LEU A 104 10.28 -13.39 39.15
N ARG A 105 10.39 -14.71 39.22
CA ARG A 105 10.45 -15.58 38.03
C ARG A 105 9.24 -15.42 37.12
N MET A 106 8.03 -15.39 37.68
CA MET A 106 6.79 -15.20 36.92
C MET A 106 6.77 -13.85 36.19
N VAL A 107 7.25 -12.76 36.80
CA VAL A 107 7.36 -11.43 36.19
C VAL A 107 8.32 -11.49 34.98
N LEU A 108 9.45 -12.15 35.13
CA LEU A 108 10.44 -12.27 34.04
C LEU A 108 9.93 -13.14 32.89
N GLU A 109 9.31 -14.29 33.19
CA GLU A 109 8.71 -15.15 32.17
C GLU A 109 7.59 -14.46 31.41
N HIS A 110 6.72 -13.74 32.13
CA HIS A 110 5.64 -12.96 31.48
C HIS A 110 6.21 -11.85 30.57
N ARG A 111 7.28 -11.19 30.99
CA ARG A 111 7.95 -10.20 30.14
C ARG A 111 8.57 -10.85 28.90
N ALA A 112 9.32 -11.92 29.05
CA ALA A 112 9.93 -12.64 27.92
C ALA A 112 8.86 -13.07 26.90
N MET A 113 7.70 -13.55 27.41
CA MET A 113 6.55 -13.90 26.58
C MET A 113 6.02 -12.69 25.82
N ARG A 114 5.84 -11.54 26.46
CA ARG A 114 5.34 -10.31 25.81
C ARG A 114 6.29 -9.80 24.73
N VAL A 115 7.60 -9.83 24.97
CA VAL A 115 8.60 -9.45 23.95
C VAL A 115 8.51 -10.38 22.74
N ARG A 116 8.48 -11.68 22.97
CA ARG A 116 8.31 -12.68 21.90
C ARG A 116 7.02 -12.52 21.13
N LEU A 117 5.92 -12.22 21.81
CA LEU A 117 4.64 -11.97 21.16
C LEU A 117 4.72 -10.76 20.23
N GLY A 118 5.31 -9.66 20.70
CA GLY A 118 5.51 -8.46 19.88
C GLY A 118 6.39 -8.70 18.65
N GLU A 119 7.46 -9.48 18.80
CA GLU A 119 8.31 -9.89 17.67
C GLU A 119 7.54 -10.73 16.64
N LEU A 120 6.74 -11.69 17.10
CA LEU A 120 5.90 -12.53 16.23
C LEU A 120 4.81 -11.69 15.52
N GLU A 121 4.16 -10.78 16.22
CA GLU A 121 3.18 -9.87 15.62
C GLU A 121 3.81 -9.00 14.53
N ALA A 122 5.01 -8.47 14.76
CA ALA A 122 5.74 -7.70 13.76
C ALA A 122 6.13 -8.53 12.52
N ILE A 123 6.56 -9.79 12.73
CA ILE A 123 6.87 -10.72 11.64
C ILE A 123 5.62 -11.03 10.83
N ILE A 124 4.51 -11.38 11.50
CA ILE A 124 3.24 -11.69 10.84
C ILE A 124 2.74 -10.49 10.03
N ALA A 125 2.78 -9.27 10.61
CA ALA A 125 2.39 -8.06 9.91
C ALA A 125 3.25 -7.79 8.67
N SER A 126 4.56 -7.98 8.78
CA SER A 126 5.49 -7.84 7.66
C SER A 126 5.22 -8.86 6.54
N GLN A 127 5.02 -10.12 6.90
CA GLN A 127 4.72 -11.18 5.93
C GLN A 127 3.35 -10.97 5.25
N ALA A 128 2.33 -10.56 6.01
CA ALA A 128 1.02 -10.26 5.46
C ALA A 128 1.08 -9.09 4.46
N LEU A 129 1.83 -8.04 4.78
CA LEU A 129 2.02 -6.90 3.88
C LEU A 129 2.77 -7.30 2.59
N SER A 130 3.81 -8.14 2.71
CA SER A 130 4.53 -8.66 1.54
C SER A 130 3.61 -9.50 0.67
N ALA A 131 2.92 -10.48 1.25
CA ALA A 131 1.98 -11.34 0.52
C ALA A 131 0.86 -10.55 -0.18
N PHE A 132 0.36 -9.48 0.46
CA PHE A 132 -0.61 -8.59 -0.16
C PHE A 132 -0.04 -7.86 -1.38
N ARG A 133 1.18 -7.32 -1.27
CA ARG A 133 1.86 -6.65 -2.39
C ARG A 133 2.13 -7.61 -3.56
N ASP A 134 2.57 -8.82 -3.26
CA ASP A 134 2.86 -9.84 -4.27
C ASP A 134 1.57 -10.27 -5.00
N ALA A 135 0.47 -10.46 -4.27
CA ALA A 135 -0.83 -10.78 -4.85
C ALA A 135 -1.36 -9.65 -5.74
N GLU A 136 -1.18 -8.39 -5.33
CA GLU A 136 -1.59 -7.22 -6.12
C GLU A 136 -0.74 -7.10 -7.40
N ALA A 137 0.56 -7.32 -7.32
CA ALA A 137 1.47 -7.30 -8.47
C ALA A 137 1.11 -8.40 -9.49
N ILE A 138 0.83 -9.61 -9.02
CA ILE A 138 0.38 -10.73 -9.88
C ILE A 138 -0.95 -10.39 -10.56
N ARG A 139 -1.88 -9.75 -9.83
CA ARG A 139 -3.18 -9.35 -10.37
C ARG A 139 -3.02 -8.34 -11.49
N VAL A 140 -2.21 -7.31 -11.30
CA VAL A 140 -1.92 -6.28 -12.32
C VAL A 140 -1.25 -6.92 -13.55
N ASP A 141 -0.19 -7.72 -13.37
CA ASP A 141 0.49 -8.41 -14.48
C ASP A 141 -0.48 -9.32 -15.27
N THR A 142 -1.39 -10.00 -14.58
CA THR A 142 -2.40 -10.84 -15.24
C THR A 142 -3.36 -10.01 -16.10
N LEU A 143 -3.83 -8.87 -15.62
CA LEU A 143 -4.70 -7.98 -16.36
C LEU A 143 -3.98 -7.37 -17.58
N GLU A 144 -2.73 -6.97 -17.43
CA GLU A 144 -1.91 -6.50 -18.56
C GLU A 144 -1.71 -7.58 -19.63
N ARG A 145 -1.50 -8.85 -19.21
CA ARG A 145 -1.42 -9.98 -20.15
C ARG A 145 -2.73 -10.23 -20.88
N LEU A 146 -3.86 -10.12 -20.19
CA LEU A 146 -5.19 -10.24 -20.79
C LEU A 146 -5.46 -9.12 -21.80
N ALA A 147 -5.11 -7.87 -21.44
CA ALA A 147 -5.22 -6.73 -22.35
C ALA A 147 -4.38 -6.96 -23.61
N ARG A 148 -3.12 -7.37 -23.45
CA ARG A 148 -2.24 -7.71 -24.60
C ARG A 148 -2.80 -8.85 -25.44
N ALA A 149 -3.32 -9.91 -24.83
CA ALA A 149 -3.90 -11.03 -25.56
C ALA A 149 -5.11 -10.61 -26.43
N ALA A 150 -5.95 -9.70 -25.94
CA ALA A 150 -7.04 -9.13 -26.71
C ALA A 150 -6.52 -8.30 -27.91
N GLN A 151 -5.42 -7.57 -27.73
CA GLN A 151 -4.83 -6.72 -28.76
C GLN A 151 -4.12 -7.49 -29.89
N TYR A 152 -3.63 -8.72 -29.60
CA TYR A 152 -3.05 -9.56 -30.67
C TYR A 152 -4.00 -9.84 -31.85
N ARG A 153 -5.29 -9.58 -31.68
CA ARG A 153 -6.31 -9.73 -32.73
C ARG A 153 -6.64 -8.42 -33.44
N ASP A 154 -6.15 -7.29 -32.96
CA ASP A 154 -6.38 -5.96 -33.52
C ASP A 154 -5.06 -5.37 -34.02
N ASP A 155 -5.09 -4.46 -34.98
CA ASP A 155 -3.92 -3.71 -35.47
C ASP A 155 -3.34 -2.73 -34.41
N ASN A 156 -3.86 -2.74 -33.20
CA ASN A 156 -3.36 -1.93 -32.10
C ASN A 156 -2.11 -2.54 -31.48
N SER A 157 -1.00 -1.80 -31.46
CA SER A 157 0.22 -2.23 -30.77
C SER A 157 0.03 -2.24 -29.23
N PRO A 158 0.72 -3.13 -28.51
CA PRO A 158 0.70 -3.13 -27.03
C PRO A 158 1.09 -1.78 -26.43
N GLU A 159 1.91 -1.01 -27.12
CA GLU A 159 2.35 0.34 -26.72
C GLU A 159 1.19 1.35 -26.75
N HIS A 160 0.24 1.18 -27.68
CA HIS A 160 -0.95 2.05 -27.77
C HIS A 160 -1.69 2.14 -26.45
N THR A 161 -2.07 1.02 -25.85
CA THR A 161 -2.86 1.03 -24.62
C THR A 161 -2.08 1.59 -23.43
N GLN A 162 -0.75 1.40 -23.39
CA GLN A 162 0.09 2.00 -22.37
C GLN A 162 0.17 3.54 -22.53
N ARG A 163 0.23 4.03 -23.78
CA ARG A 163 0.20 5.47 -24.07
C ARG A 163 -1.14 6.10 -23.68
N VAL A 164 -2.23 5.48 -24.09
CA VAL A 164 -3.60 5.89 -23.71
C VAL A 164 -3.74 5.97 -22.17
N ALA A 165 -3.32 4.92 -21.47
CA ALA A 165 -3.35 4.87 -20.01
C ALA A 165 -2.50 5.98 -19.37
N ALA A 166 -1.31 6.21 -19.89
CA ALA A 166 -0.41 7.24 -19.36
C ALA A 166 -0.98 8.65 -19.56
N LEU A 167 -1.57 8.94 -20.73
CA LEU A 167 -2.17 10.24 -21.03
C LEU A 167 -3.44 10.46 -20.20
N ALA A 168 -4.34 9.47 -20.12
CA ALA A 168 -5.54 9.55 -19.29
C ALA A 168 -5.21 9.81 -17.80
N ALA A 169 -4.22 9.11 -17.25
CA ALA A 169 -3.77 9.30 -15.88
C ALA A 169 -3.17 10.71 -15.63
N ARG A 170 -2.47 11.30 -16.61
CA ARG A 170 -1.96 12.67 -16.49
C ARG A 170 -3.08 13.71 -16.51
N MET A 171 -4.05 13.54 -17.42
CA MET A 171 -5.23 14.41 -17.44
C MET A 171 -6.02 14.31 -16.13
N ALA A 172 -6.19 13.10 -15.59
CA ALA A 172 -6.85 12.89 -14.30
C ALA A 172 -6.12 13.64 -13.16
N ARG A 173 -4.79 13.55 -13.11
CA ARG A 173 -3.98 14.27 -12.11
C ARG A 173 -4.11 15.78 -12.27
N HIS A 174 -4.12 16.29 -13.51
CA HIS A 174 -4.32 17.72 -13.78
C HIS A 174 -5.69 18.20 -13.32
N LEU A 175 -6.73 17.37 -13.43
CA LEU A 175 -8.08 17.64 -12.92
C LEU A 175 -8.21 17.46 -11.40
N GLY A 176 -7.11 17.21 -10.67
CA GLY A 176 -7.10 17.12 -9.21
C GLY A 176 -7.62 15.80 -8.65
N GLN A 177 -7.66 14.74 -9.46
CA GLN A 177 -7.99 13.40 -8.96
C GLN A 177 -6.89 12.92 -8.01
N ASP A 178 -7.28 12.19 -6.97
CA ASP A 178 -6.35 11.64 -5.98
C ASP A 178 -5.44 10.54 -6.58
N ASP A 179 -4.34 10.24 -5.89
CA ASP A 179 -3.35 9.26 -6.37
C ASP A 179 -3.92 7.87 -6.58
N ARG A 180 -4.94 7.47 -5.78
CA ARG A 180 -5.62 6.18 -5.93
C ARG A 180 -6.43 6.15 -7.22
N SER A 181 -7.22 7.17 -7.48
CA SER A 181 -8.01 7.32 -8.71
C SER A 181 -7.12 7.37 -9.95
N VAL A 182 -6.03 8.14 -9.90
CA VAL A 182 -5.04 8.21 -10.99
C VAL A 182 -4.41 6.84 -11.26
N TRP A 183 -4.07 6.09 -10.21
CA TRP A 183 -3.53 4.74 -10.33
C TRP A 183 -4.56 3.78 -10.95
N LEU A 184 -5.81 3.81 -10.49
CA LEU A 184 -6.89 2.98 -11.03
C LEU A 184 -7.10 3.23 -12.52
N ILE A 185 -7.17 4.48 -12.94
CA ILE A 185 -7.30 4.85 -14.36
C ILE A 185 -6.14 4.29 -15.18
N ARG A 186 -4.91 4.45 -14.69
CA ARG A 186 -3.72 3.95 -15.37
C ARG A 186 -3.73 2.43 -15.56
N GLN A 187 -4.21 1.68 -14.56
CA GLN A 187 -4.27 0.21 -14.62
C GLN A 187 -5.47 -0.30 -15.40
N ALA A 188 -6.59 0.43 -15.40
CA ALA A 188 -7.84 0.03 -16.03
C ALA A 188 -7.92 0.38 -17.53
N ALA A 189 -7.37 1.51 -17.94
CA ALA A 189 -7.44 2.00 -19.31
C ALA A 189 -6.96 0.99 -20.39
N PRO A 190 -5.93 0.14 -20.15
CA PRO A 190 -5.54 -0.87 -21.13
C PRO A 190 -6.62 -1.88 -21.49
N LEU A 191 -7.68 -1.99 -20.69
CA LEU A 191 -8.78 -2.94 -20.87
C LEU A 191 -9.96 -2.35 -21.67
N HIS A 192 -9.89 -1.10 -22.15
CA HIS A 192 -11.01 -0.43 -22.84
C HIS A 192 -11.56 -1.24 -24.03
N ASP A 193 -10.67 -1.85 -24.77
CA ASP A 193 -10.97 -2.63 -25.98
C ASP A 193 -11.05 -4.15 -25.77
N LEU A 194 -11.08 -4.65 -24.52
CA LEU A 194 -11.09 -6.08 -24.20
C LEU A 194 -12.18 -6.85 -24.94
N GLY A 195 -13.32 -6.23 -25.16
CA GLY A 195 -14.48 -6.85 -25.85
C GLY A 195 -14.25 -7.17 -27.32
N LYS A 196 -13.22 -6.61 -27.96
CA LYS A 196 -12.85 -6.96 -29.34
C LYS A 196 -12.50 -8.44 -29.51
N ILE A 197 -12.16 -9.13 -28.42
CA ILE A 197 -11.93 -10.57 -28.42
C ILE A 197 -13.15 -11.37 -28.91
N ALA A 198 -14.35 -10.83 -28.76
CA ALA A 198 -15.59 -11.47 -29.16
C ALA A 198 -16.06 -11.05 -30.56
N ILE A 199 -15.39 -10.13 -31.24
CA ILE A 199 -15.74 -9.69 -32.59
C ILE A 199 -15.17 -10.71 -33.61
N PRO A 200 -15.98 -11.15 -34.62
CA PRO A 200 -15.50 -12.07 -35.65
C PRO A 200 -14.32 -11.51 -36.44
N ASP A 201 -13.33 -12.36 -36.76
CA ASP A 201 -12.15 -11.97 -37.56
C ASP A 201 -12.51 -11.44 -38.94
N SER A 202 -13.56 -11.96 -39.55
CA SER A 202 -14.06 -11.51 -40.85
C SER A 202 -14.49 -10.04 -40.86
N ILE A 203 -14.80 -9.48 -39.68
CA ILE A 203 -15.17 -8.07 -39.49
C ILE A 203 -14.01 -7.30 -38.96
N LEU A 204 -13.39 -7.77 -37.86
CA LEU A 204 -12.31 -7.07 -37.18
C LEU A 204 -11.09 -6.84 -38.08
N LEU A 205 -10.73 -7.83 -38.87
CA LEU A 205 -9.55 -7.82 -39.76
C LEU A 205 -9.90 -7.52 -41.21
N LYS A 206 -11.10 -7.03 -41.49
CA LYS A 206 -11.54 -6.73 -42.86
C LYS A 206 -10.66 -5.62 -43.47
N PRO A 207 -10.01 -5.89 -44.64
CA PRO A 207 -9.26 -4.86 -45.32
C PRO A 207 -10.23 -3.86 -45.98
N GLY A 208 -10.27 -2.63 -45.46
CA GLY A 208 -11.09 -1.58 -46.03
C GLY A 208 -12.17 -1.06 -45.05
N ARG A 209 -13.18 -0.37 -45.64
CA ARG A 209 -14.28 0.20 -44.84
C ARG A 209 -15.26 -0.88 -44.43
N LEU A 210 -15.74 -0.79 -43.18
CA LEU A 210 -16.84 -1.63 -42.71
C LEU A 210 -18.17 -1.16 -43.31
N GLU A 211 -19.04 -2.11 -43.64
CA GLU A 211 -20.44 -1.80 -43.95
C GLU A 211 -21.16 -1.37 -42.65
N PRO A 212 -22.29 -0.64 -42.77
CA PRO A 212 -23.03 -0.16 -41.59
C PRO A 212 -23.37 -1.29 -40.60
N GLU A 213 -23.79 -2.44 -41.08
CA GLU A 213 -24.15 -3.62 -40.27
C GLU A 213 -22.92 -4.22 -39.57
N GLU A 214 -21.78 -4.24 -40.23
CA GLU A 214 -20.50 -4.69 -39.65
C GLU A 214 -20.02 -3.73 -38.56
N TYR A 215 -20.20 -2.43 -38.78
CA TYR A 215 -19.86 -1.40 -37.77
C TYR A 215 -20.73 -1.55 -36.53
N GLU A 216 -22.03 -1.86 -36.65
CA GLU A 216 -22.90 -2.16 -35.51
C GLU A 216 -22.38 -3.36 -34.71
N VAL A 217 -21.85 -4.39 -35.38
CA VAL A 217 -21.22 -5.53 -34.71
C VAL A 217 -19.95 -5.07 -33.94
N VAL A 218 -19.10 -4.24 -34.56
CA VAL A 218 -17.91 -3.72 -33.88
C VAL A 218 -18.28 -2.90 -32.63
N LYS A 219 -19.31 -2.06 -32.67
CA LYS A 219 -19.76 -1.29 -31.51
C LYS A 219 -20.14 -2.17 -30.32
N THR A 220 -20.48 -3.42 -30.52
CA THR A 220 -20.82 -4.34 -29.42
C THR A 220 -19.63 -4.62 -28.49
N HIS A 221 -18.38 -4.38 -28.94
CA HIS A 221 -17.20 -4.61 -28.09
C HIS A 221 -17.28 -3.85 -26.77
N ALA A 222 -17.86 -2.65 -26.75
CA ALA A 222 -18.02 -1.86 -25.54
C ALA A 222 -18.86 -2.61 -24.47
N VAL A 223 -20.01 -3.13 -24.89
CA VAL A 223 -20.89 -3.91 -24.00
C VAL A 223 -20.28 -5.27 -23.64
N LEU A 224 -19.64 -5.95 -24.60
CA LEU A 224 -19.02 -7.26 -24.38
C LEU A 224 -17.82 -7.16 -23.45
N GLY A 225 -16.98 -6.12 -23.61
CA GLY A 225 -15.87 -5.84 -22.70
C GLY A 225 -16.35 -5.56 -21.28
N ALA A 226 -17.36 -4.70 -21.14
CA ALA A 226 -17.95 -4.42 -19.84
C ALA A 226 -18.48 -5.69 -19.16
N ARG A 227 -19.19 -6.58 -19.91
CA ARG A 227 -19.69 -7.85 -19.37
C ARG A 227 -18.59 -8.79 -18.87
N VAL A 228 -17.45 -8.83 -19.53
CA VAL A 228 -16.29 -9.64 -19.09
C VAL A 228 -15.74 -9.12 -17.77
N LEU A 229 -15.81 -7.82 -17.53
CA LEU A 229 -15.24 -7.13 -16.37
C LEU A 229 -16.25 -7.00 -15.22
N ALA A 230 -17.54 -7.17 -15.48
CA ALA A 230 -18.63 -6.98 -14.52
C ALA A 230 -18.60 -7.96 -13.35
N ASP A 231 -19.43 -7.68 -12.34
CA ASP A 231 -19.70 -8.52 -11.16
C ASP A 231 -18.44 -8.85 -10.34
N SER A 232 -17.40 -8.01 -10.44
CA SER A 232 -16.18 -8.15 -9.65
C SER A 232 -16.25 -7.29 -8.40
N GLY A 233 -15.88 -7.87 -7.24
CA GLY A 233 -15.64 -7.08 -6.01
C GLY A 233 -14.36 -6.21 -6.07
N SER A 234 -13.67 -6.14 -7.21
CA SER A 234 -12.45 -5.36 -7.41
C SER A 234 -12.78 -3.95 -7.89
N GLU A 235 -12.36 -2.93 -7.14
CA GLU A 235 -12.48 -1.53 -7.56
C GLU A 235 -11.83 -1.27 -8.92
N LEU A 236 -10.66 -1.89 -9.18
CA LEU A 236 -9.96 -1.77 -10.45
C LEU A 236 -10.81 -2.30 -11.62
N LEU A 237 -11.44 -3.46 -11.47
CA LEU A 237 -12.29 -4.03 -12.52
C LEU A 237 -13.58 -3.24 -12.70
N GLY A 238 -14.14 -2.64 -11.65
CA GLY A 238 -15.27 -1.72 -11.76
C GLY A 238 -14.94 -0.46 -12.56
N VAL A 239 -13.74 0.11 -12.39
CA VAL A 239 -13.26 1.22 -13.22
C VAL A 239 -13.03 0.76 -14.67
N ALA A 240 -12.45 -0.42 -14.88
CA ALA A 240 -12.23 -0.97 -16.21
C ALA A 240 -13.56 -1.27 -16.94
N GLU A 241 -14.57 -1.75 -16.23
CA GLU A 241 -15.93 -1.94 -16.76
C GLU A 241 -16.53 -0.63 -17.27
N GLN A 242 -16.46 0.43 -16.45
CA GLN A 242 -16.95 1.76 -16.84
C GLN A 242 -16.22 2.29 -18.08
N ILE A 243 -14.91 2.13 -18.15
CA ILE A 243 -14.10 2.53 -19.30
C ILE A 243 -14.51 1.73 -20.53
N ALA A 244 -14.52 0.39 -20.45
CA ALA A 244 -14.85 -0.48 -21.57
C ALA A 244 -16.24 -0.17 -22.14
N ARG A 245 -17.24 0.07 -21.25
CA ARG A 245 -18.60 0.37 -21.67
C ARG A 245 -18.72 1.72 -22.35
N SER A 246 -18.04 2.76 -21.84
CA SER A 246 -18.41 4.15 -22.13
C SER A 246 -17.32 4.99 -22.81
N HIS A 247 -16.16 4.42 -23.21
CA HIS A 247 -15.08 5.21 -23.83
C HIS A 247 -15.43 5.71 -25.25
N HIS A 248 -16.49 5.19 -25.86
CA HIS A 248 -17.04 5.65 -27.13
C HIS A 248 -18.31 6.50 -26.97
N GLU A 249 -18.73 6.80 -25.74
CA GLU A 249 -19.76 7.80 -25.52
C GLU A 249 -19.24 9.19 -25.89
N ARG A 250 -20.13 10.05 -26.37
CA ARG A 250 -19.83 11.40 -26.80
C ARG A 250 -20.51 12.41 -25.88
N TRP A 251 -19.86 13.51 -25.67
CA TRP A 251 -20.38 14.57 -24.80
C TRP A 251 -21.76 15.07 -25.22
N ASP A 252 -22.03 15.11 -26.55
CA ASP A 252 -23.30 15.50 -27.14
C ASP A 252 -24.39 14.42 -27.07
N GLY A 253 -24.08 13.20 -26.68
CA GLY A 253 -25.01 12.07 -26.58
C GLY A 253 -25.14 11.24 -27.86
N ASP A 254 -24.43 11.58 -28.93
CA ASP A 254 -24.45 10.84 -30.21
C ASP A 254 -23.47 9.65 -30.18
N GLY A 255 -22.99 9.25 -29.00
CA GLY A 255 -22.09 8.12 -28.79
C GLY A 255 -22.80 6.76 -28.65
N TYR A 256 -22.04 5.75 -28.26
CA TYR A 256 -22.54 4.41 -27.99
C TYR A 256 -21.83 3.77 -26.80
N PRO A 257 -22.41 2.74 -26.15
CA PRO A 257 -23.61 1.98 -26.50
C PRO A 257 -24.90 2.58 -25.91
N ASP A 258 -24.83 3.43 -24.88
CA ASP A 258 -26.00 3.86 -24.11
C ASP A 258 -26.52 5.26 -24.50
N GLY A 259 -25.76 6.02 -25.33
CA GLY A 259 -26.09 7.39 -25.71
C GLY A 259 -26.03 8.35 -24.51
N LEU A 260 -25.10 8.13 -23.59
CA LEU A 260 -24.91 9.01 -22.44
C LEU A 260 -24.39 10.37 -22.90
N ALA A 261 -24.88 11.46 -22.26
CA ALA A 261 -24.47 12.81 -22.58
C ALA A 261 -23.89 13.53 -21.37
N GLY A 262 -22.92 14.41 -21.60
CA GLY A 262 -22.34 15.29 -20.58
C GLY A 262 -21.74 14.52 -19.41
N GLU A 263 -22.03 14.94 -18.20
CA GLU A 263 -21.52 14.35 -16.97
C GLU A 263 -22.13 12.97 -16.62
N ALA A 264 -23.17 12.52 -17.35
CA ALA A 264 -23.67 11.15 -17.22
C ALA A 264 -22.63 10.13 -17.70
N ILE A 265 -21.69 10.53 -18.57
CA ILE A 265 -20.56 9.70 -18.97
C ILE A 265 -19.56 9.66 -17.80
N PRO A 266 -19.13 8.47 -17.31
CA PRO A 266 -18.11 8.38 -16.27
C PRO A 266 -16.85 9.16 -16.64
N LEU A 267 -16.28 9.93 -15.69
CA LEU A 267 -15.07 10.74 -15.94
C LEU A 267 -13.92 9.89 -16.50
N VAL A 268 -13.76 8.67 -15.97
CA VAL A 268 -12.71 7.74 -16.42
C VAL A 268 -12.84 7.39 -17.91
N ALA A 269 -14.06 7.26 -18.42
CA ALA A 269 -14.34 7.00 -19.84
C ALA A 269 -14.09 8.25 -20.69
N ARG A 270 -14.51 9.44 -20.22
CA ARG A 270 -14.22 10.71 -20.91
C ARG A 270 -12.72 10.97 -21.09
N LEU A 271 -11.91 10.65 -20.06
CA LEU A 271 -10.45 10.74 -20.11
C LEU A 271 -9.84 9.77 -21.13
N VAL A 272 -10.27 8.52 -21.10
CA VAL A 272 -9.77 7.48 -22.02
C VAL A 272 -10.19 7.79 -23.46
N GLY A 273 -11.41 8.26 -23.71
CA GLY A 273 -11.88 8.62 -25.06
C GLY A 273 -11.04 9.70 -25.73
N VAL A 274 -10.63 10.76 -24.99
CA VAL A 274 -9.68 11.79 -25.51
C VAL A 274 -8.32 11.17 -25.78
N ALA A 275 -7.78 10.38 -24.82
CA ALA A 275 -6.45 9.79 -24.94
C ALA A 275 -6.36 8.80 -26.10
N ASP A 276 -7.39 7.96 -26.30
CA ASP A 276 -7.48 6.97 -27.36
C ASP A 276 -7.48 7.66 -28.73
N VAL A 277 -8.40 8.59 -28.96
CA VAL A 277 -8.48 9.29 -30.25
C VAL A 277 -7.19 10.06 -30.55
N PHE A 278 -6.59 10.72 -29.54
CA PHE A 278 -5.32 11.41 -29.74
C PHE A 278 -4.20 10.43 -30.16
N ASP A 279 -4.05 9.30 -29.46
CA ASP A 279 -3.03 8.31 -29.79
C ASP A 279 -3.23 7.71 -31.18
N VAL A 280 -4.48 7.43 -31.54
CA VAL A 280 -4.84 6.97 -32.90
C VAL A 280 -4.45 8.00 -33.95
N LEU A 281 -4.60 9.30 -33.68
CA LEU A 281 -4.26 10.35 -34.65
C LEU A 281 -2.76 10.48 -34.90
N VAL A 282 -1.94 10.35 -33.86
CA VAL A 282 -0.49 10.65 -33.91
C VAL A 282 0.39 9.44 -34.25
N HIS A 283 -0.18 8.24 -34.37
CA HIS A 283 0.56 7.04 -34.74
C HIS A 283 0.12 6.51 -36.11
N GLU A 284 1.10 5.95 -36.83
CA GLU A 284 0.85 5.28 -38.11
C GLU A 284 -0.02 4.03 -37.91
N ARG A 285 -0.90 3.77 -38.86
CA ARG A 285 -1.68 2.54 -38.98
C ARG A 285 -1.60 2.04 -40.44
N PRO A 286 -1.88 0.76 -40.72
CA PRO A 286 -1.75 0.21 -42.09
C PRO A 286 -2.47 1.02 -43.15
N TYR A 287 -3.48 1.79 -42.78
CA TYR A 287 -4.34 2.56 -43.70
C TYR A 287 -4.34 4.08 -43.43
N LYS A 288 -3.43 4.58 -42.54
CA LYS A 288 -3.43 5.98 -42.12
C LYS A 288 -2.02 6.47 -41.77
N GLU A 289 -1.60 7.56 -42.40
CA GLU A 289 -0.40 8.29 -41.99
C GLU A 289 -0.59 8.99 -40.64
N ALA A 290 0.48 9.08 -39.85
CA ALA A 290 0.49 9.80 -38.59
C ALA A 290 0.29 11.30 -38.80
N TRP A 291 -0.54 11.92 -38.00
CA TRP A 291 -0.67 13.37 -37.96
C TRP A 291 0.45 13.97 -37.10
N THR A 292 0.75 15.27 -37.33
CA THR A 292 1.59 15.99 -36.39
C THR A 292 0.87 16.18 -35.05
N LEU A 293 1.62 16.28 -33.95
CA LEU A 293 1.04 16.51 -32.62
C LEU A 293 0.11 17.72 -32.59
N GLU A 294 0.50 18.80 -33.25
CA GLU A 294 -0.29 20.04 -33.32
C GLU A 294 -1.57 19.88 -34.15
N ALA A 295 -1.54 19.08 -35.21
CA ALA A 295 -2.74 18.80 -36.00
C ALA A 295 -3.73 17.96 -35.19
N ALA A 296 -3.25 16.91 -34.51
CA ALA A 296 -4.07 16.08 -33.64
C ALA A 296 -4.65 16.88 -32.46
N ALA A 297 -3.84 17.71 -31.82
CA ALA A 297 -4.33 18.55 -30.74
C ALA A 297 -5.38 19.59 -31.18
N ARG A 298 -5.25 20.14 -32.39
CA ARG A 298 -6.31 21.02 -32.95
C ARG A 298 -7.61 20.27 -33.17
N GLU A 299 -7.56 19.02 -33.65
CA GLU A 299 -8.75 18.18 -33.81
C GLU A 299 -9.45 17.92 -32.47
N ILE A 300 -8.68 17.52 -31.44
CA ILE A 300 -9.23 17.32 -30.08
C ILE A 300 -9.91 18.60 -29.58
N ARG A 301 -9.27 19.77 -29.74
CA ARG A 301 -9.87 21.07 -29.34
C ARG A 301 -11.14 21.39 -30.11
N SER A 302 -11.17 21.13 -31.42
CA SER A 302 -12.32 21.41 -32.25
C SER A 302 -13.56 20.59 -31.91
N ALA A 303 -13.33 19.40 -31.32
CA ALA A 303 -14.36 18.46 -30.90
C ALA A 303 -14.84 18.69 -29.44
N ALA A 304 -14.32 19.69 -28.73
CA ALA A 304 -14.77 20.04 -27.39
C ALA A 304 -16.23 20.47 -27.37
N GLY A 305 -17.01 19.92 -26.43
CA GLY A 305 -18.45 20.21 -26.32
C GLY A 305 -19.34 19.39 -27.30
N ALA A 306 -18.73 18.71 -28.27
CA ALA A 306 -19.42 17.75 -29.13
C ALA A 306 -18.98 16.33 -28.81
N GLN A 307 -17.84 15.87 -29.29
CA GLN A 307 -17.33 14.54 -28.98
C GLN A 307 -16.75 14.47 -27.56
N PHE A 308 -16.02 15.49 -27.12
CA PHE A 308 -15.25 15.45 -25.88
C PHE A 308 -15.75 16.46 -24.85
N ASP A 309 -15.60 16.05 -23.57
CA ASP A 309 -15.81 16.92 -22.43
C ASP A 309 -14.87 18.14 -22.50
N PRO A 310 -15.40 19.40 -22.49
CA PRO A 310 -14.58 20.60 -22.51
C PRO A 310 -13.55 20.68 -21.36
N GLN A 311 -13.85 20.14 -20.18
CA GLN A 311 -12.93 20.15 -19.05
C GLN A 311 -11.76 19.18 -19.28
N VAL A 312 -12.03 17.99 -19.83
CA VAL A 312 -11.01 17.00 -20.18
C VAL A 312 -10.12 17.54 -21.31
N VAL A 313 -10.70 18.21 -22.31
CA VAL A 313 -9.94 18.86 -23.39
C VAL A 313 -9.07 19.99 -22.84
N ALA A 314 -9.56 20.79 -21.90
CA ALA A 314 -8.75 21.83 -21.24
C ALA A 314 -7.58 21.22 -20.46
N ALA A 315 -7.80 20.11 -19.74
CA ALA A 315 -6.73 19.39 -19.05
C ALA A 315 -5.69 18.82 -20.04
N PHE A 316 -6.14 18.22 -21.15
CA PHE A 316 -5.27 17.75 -22.22
C PHE A 316 -4.38 18.88 -22.77
N ASP A 317 -4.98 20.03 -23.05
CA ASP A 317 -4.27 21.19 -23.60
C ASP A 317 -3.24 21.77 -22.63
N ALA A 318 -3.58 21.85 -21.35
CA ALA A 318 -2.71 22.32 -20.30
C ALA A 318 -1.44 21.45 -20.09
N LEU A 319 -1.49 20.17 -20.44
CA LEU A 319 -0.33 19.28 -20.38
C LEU A 319 0.76 19.67 -21.42
N GLY A 320 0.37 20.19 -22.58
CA GLY A 320 1.29 20.61 -23.64
C GLY A 320 2.00 19.47 -24.36
N ALA A 321 2.57 19.79 -25.53
CA ALA A 321 3.15 18.80 -26.47
C ALA A 321 4.22 17.88 -25.84
N GLY A 322 5.08 18.42 -24.97
CA GLY A 322 6.13 17.63 -24.30
C GLY A 322 5.60 16.57 -23.32
N SER A 323 4.37 16.74 -22.84
CA SER A 323 3.75 15.80 -21.91
C SER A 323 2.82 14.80 -22.59
N TRP A 324 2.34 15.07 -23.80
CA TRP A 324 1.46 14.13 -24.50
C TRP A 324 2.16 12.82 -24.85
N THR A 325 3.47 12.88 -25.12
CA THR A 325 4.31 11.73 -25.48
C THR A 325 5.30 11.31 -24.38
N ALA A 326 5.38 12.04 -23.26
CA ALA A 326 6.32 11.73 -22.19
C ALA A 326 6.02 10.38 -21.52
N GLY A 327 7.07 9.56 -21.40
CA GLY A 327 7.00 8.20 -20.83
C GLY A 327 7.09 7.08 -21.87
N LEU A 328 7.36 7.41 -23.13
CA LEU A 328 7.59 6.46 -24.22
C LEU A 328 9.09 6.25 -24.52
N GLU A 329 9.98 7.10 -23.97
CA GLU A 329 11.42 7.07 -24.24
C GLU A 329 12.24 6.30 -23.18
N SER A 330 11.60 5.47 -22.36
CA SER A 330 12.31 4.74 -21.31
C SER A 330 11.91 3.26 -21.36
N ASN A 331 12.49 2.54 -22.31
CA ASN A 331 12.96 1.15 -22.16
C ASN A 331 13.96 0.81 -23.26
#